data_902bab18a56f7802de08035374c9ac35
#
_entry.id   902bab18a56f7802de08035374c9ac35
#
_cell.length_a   1.000
_cell.length_b   1.000
_cell.length_c   1.000
_cell.angle_alpha   90.00
_cell.angle_beta   90.00
_cell.angle_gamma   90.00
#
_symmetry.space_group_name_H-M   'P 1'
#
loop_
_entity.id
_entity.type
_entity.pdbx_description
1 polymer ?
#
loop_
_entity_poly.entity_id
_entity_poly.type
_entity_poly.pdbx_seq_one_letter_code
_entity_poly.pdbx_strand_id
1 'polypeptide(L)'
;MTSSTSDADPQSTHGDTPHSEGSEKAAPRSEKPGYYDYRRIERHWRERWLADKTYRTPTPGEVGFDPQQPKCYILDMFPYPSGDGLHIGHPKGYIASDIYSRYKRMQGFNVLHPMGFDSFGLPAEQYAVEHNVHPSVATEKSIDRYRDQLQFLGMSYDWDREIATSRPDYYE
;
A
#
# COMPACT_ATOMS: atom_id res chain seq x y z
N MET A 1 1.47 63.12 -27.55
CA MET A 1 0.93 64.06 -26.56
C MET A 1 0.75 63.33 -25.28
N THR A 2 1.62 63.65 -24.35
CA THR A 2 1.46 63.86 -22.90
C THR A 2 1.14 62.65 -22.08
N SER A 3 1.77 62.36 -20.99
CA SER A 3 2.91 62.84 -20.19
C SER A 3 2.98 61.90 -19.00
N SER A 4 4.22 61.59 -18.65
CA SER A 4 4.73 61.02 -17.41
C SER A 4 4.07 61.55 -16.13
N THR A 5 3.97 60.72 -15.10
CA THR A 5 4.39 61.13 -13.76
C THR A 5 4.80 59.89 -12.96
N SER A 6 6.03 59.96 -12.47
CA SER A 6 6.65 59.12 -11.46
C SER A 6 6.18 59.58 -10.09
N ASP A 7 5.83 58.62 -9.22
CA ASP A 7 5.83 58.88 -7.77
C ASP A 7 6.67 57.83 -7.06
N ALA A 8 7.66 58.33 -6.37
CA ALA A 8 8.57 57.57 -5.53
C ALA A 8 7.94 57.36 -4.15
N ASP A 9 8.01 56.13 -3.66
CA ASP A 9 7.56 55.76 -2.34
C ASP A 9 8.78 55.71 -1.36
N PRO A 10 8.66 56.24 -0.15
CA PRO A 10 9.79 56.38 0.75
C PRO A 10 10.10 55.04 1.51
N GLN A 11 11.38 54.79 1.61
CA GLN A 11 12.02 53.71 2.39
C GLN A 11 11.59 53.75 3.87
N SER A 12 10.96 52.67 4.33
CA SER A 12 10.76 52.38 5.75
C SER A 12 11.85 51.42 6.22
N THR A 13 12.78 51.95 6.95
CA THR A 13 13.80 51.19 7.69
C THR A 13 13.16 50.56 8.91
N HIS A 14 12.96 49.25 8.90
CA HIS A 14 12.67 48.48 10.10
C HIS A 14 13.92 47.77 10.55
N GLY A 15 14.34 48.10 11.78
CA GLY A 15 15.52 47.56 12.45
C GLY A 15 15.39 46.06 12.72
N ASP A 16 16.43 45.35 12.36
CA ASP A 16 16.68 43.97 12.71
C ASP A 16 16.92 43.84 14.21
N THR A 17 15.99 43.22 14.92
CA THR A 17 16.22 42.66 16.24
C THR A 17 16.55 41.19 16.07
N PRO A 18 17.71 40.70 16.50
CA PRO A 18 18.00 39.26 16.44
C PRO A 18 17.24 38.53 17.54
N HIS A 19 16.15 37.88 17.20
CA HIS A 19 15.57 36.88 18.06
C HIS A 19 16.44 35.62 18.02
N SER A 20 17.27 35.47 19.04
CA SER A 20 17.93 34.21 19.37
C SER A 20 16.89 33.24 19.94
N GLU A 21 16.14 32.55 19.07
CA GLU A 21 15.37 31.38 19.49
C GLU A 21 16.31 30.21 19.65
N GLY A 22 16.66 29.91 20.89
CA GLY A 22 17.20 28.62 21.27
C GLY A 22 16.19 27.54 20.94
N SER A 23 16.36 26.85 19.82
CA SER A 23 15.58 25.66 19.49
C SER A 23 15.96 24.56 20.47
N GLU A 24 15.27 24.50 21.59
CA GLU A 24 15.28 23.34 22.47
C GLU A 24 14.78 22.16 21.65
N LYS A 25 15.69 21.27 21.25
CA LYS A 25 15.34 20.06 20.51
C LYS A 25 14.41 19.24 21.36
N ALA A 26 13.13 19.28 21.07
CA ALA A 26 12.15 18.46 21.73
C ALA A 26 12.58 16.98 21.66
N ALA A 27 12.61 16.30 22.80
CA ALA A 27 12.91 14.87 22.88
C ALA A 27 12.09 14.09 21.85
N PRO A 28 12.68 13.07 21.19
CA PRO A 28 11.94 12.29 20.21
C PRO A 28 10.65 11.74 20.83
N ARG A 29 9.58 11.76 20.04
CA ARG A 29 8.23 11.37 20.53
C ARG A 29 8.20 10.01 21.20
N SER A 30 9.09 9.09 20.80
CA SER A 30 9.26 7.74 21.36
C SER A 30 9.72 7.69 22.83
N GLU A 31 10.26 8.79 23.38
CA GLU A 31 10.76 8.86 24.75
C GLU A 31 9.74 9.44 25.74
N LYS A 32 8.57 9.84 25.28
CA LYS A 32 7.52 10.38 26.16
C LYS A 32 6.80 9.26 26.92
N PRO A 33 6.64 9.34 28.23
CA PRO A 33 5.83 8.39 29.01
C PRO A 33 4.43 8.25 28.42
N GLY A 34 3.99 6.99 28.18
CA GLY A 34 2.69 6.71 27.61
C GLY A 34 2.58 6.88 26.08
N TYR A 35 3.68 7.17 25.39
CA TYR A 35 3.67 7.21 23.94
C TYR A 35 3.47 5.81 23.34
N TYR A 36 2.43 5.66 22.51
CA TYR A 36 2.17 4.45 21.75
C TYR A 36 2.93 4.51 20.42
N ASP A 37 4.04 3.78 20.32
CA ASP A 37 4.88 3.70 19.12
C ASP A 37 4.23 2.78 18.07
N TYR A 38 3.18 3.29 17.43
CA TYR A 38 2.44 2.56 16.41
C TYR A 38 3.32 2.13 15.24
N ARG A 39 4.29 2.95 14.83
CA ARG A 39 5.16 2.65 13.67
C ARG A 39 6.02 1.41 13.91
N ARG A 40 6.58 1.28 15.11
CA ARG A 40 7.36 0.12 15.51
C ARG A 40 6.47 -1.12 15.65
N ILE A 41 5.32 -0.96 16.27
CA ILE A 41 4.37 -2.05 16.53
C ILE A 41 3.80 -2.59 15.21
N GLU A 42 3.30 -1.70 14.34
CA GLU A 42 2.76 -2.09 13.04
C GLU A 42 3.80 -2.77 12.15
N ARG A 43 5.02 -2.25 12.09
CA ARG A 43 6.12 -2.88 11.34
C ARG A 43 6.39 -4.28 11.85
N HIS A 44 6.56 -4.45 13.17
CA HIS A 44 6.81 -5.74 13.80
C HIS A 44 5.74 -6.78 13.44
N TRP A 45 4.46 -6.41 13.54
CA TRP A 45 3.39 -7.35 13.26
C TRP A 45 3.25 -7.67 11.78
N ARG A 46 3.42 -6.71 10.87
CA ARG A 46 3.42 -6.99 9.43
C ARG A 46 4.52 -7.96 9.03
N GLU A 47 5.75 -7.71 9.49
CA GLU A 47 6.89 -8.61 9.26
C GLU A 47 6.60 -10.01 9.79
N ARG A 48 6.03 -10.11 10.99
CA ARG A 48 5.65 -11.35 11.60
C ARG A 48 4.57 -12.11 10.82
N TRP A 49 3.51 -11.45 10.43
CA TRP A 49 2.42 -12.07 9.66
C TRP A 49 2.91 -12.62 8.32
N LEU A 50 3.82 -11.92 7.65
CA LEU A 50 4.42 -12.39 6.40
C LEU A 50 5.33 -13.60 6.64
N ALA A 51 6.20 -13.54 7.65
CA ALA A 51 7.13 -14.62 7.97
C ALA A 51 6.41 -15.92 8.42
N ASP A 52 5.39 -15.77 9.26
CA ASP A 52 4.60 -16.90 9.79
C ASP A 52 3.52 -17.37 8.80
N LYS A 53 3.35 -16.68 7.64
CA LYS A 53 2.26 -16.91 6.67
C LYS A 53 0.89 -16.99 7.35
N THR A 54 0.62 -16.08 8.28
CA THR A 54 -0.54 -16.10 9.19
C THR A 54 -1.87 -16.22 8.46
N TYR A 55 -1.96 -15.71 7.24
CA TYR A 55 -3.20 -15.70 6.46
C TYR A 55 -3.24 -16.75 5.34
N ARG A 56 -2.27 -17.65 5.33
CA ARG A 56 -2.25 -18.76 4.37
C ARG A 56 -3.46 -19.69 4.58
N THR A 57 -4.07 -20.10 3.49
CA THR A 57 -5.23 -20.98 3.48
C THR A 57 -4.79 -22.42 3.20
N PRO A 58 -4.83 -23.33 4.18
CA PRO A 58 -4.48 -24.72 3.93
C PRO A 58 -5.49 -25.39 2.99
N THR A 59 -4.99 -26.26 2.10
CA THR A 59 -5.76 -27.05 1.16
C THR A 59 -5.68 -28.55 1.47
N PRO A 60 -6.54 -29.38 0.84
CA PRO A 60 -6.50 -30.82 1.03
C PRO A 60 -5.09 -31.39 0.85
N GLY A 61 -4.63 -32.17 1.83
CA GLY A 61 -3.29 -32.76 1.84
C GLY A 61 -2.21 -31.91 2.53
N GLU A 62 -2.50 -30.68 2.92
CA GLU A 62 -1.57 -29.80 3.62
C GLU A 62 -1.76 -29.87 5.14
N VAL A 63 -0.68 -29.56 5.86
CA VAL A 63 -0.71 -29.44 7.33
C VAL A 63 -1.64 -28.30 7.73
N GLY A 64 -2.55 -28.59 8.67
CA GLY A 64 -3.54 -27.61 9.15
C GLY A 64 -4.85 -27.61 8.37
N PHE A 65 -4.99 -28.42 7.31
CA PHE A 65 -6.27 -28.58 6.63
C PHE A 65 -7.23 -29.45 7.45
N ASP A 66 -8.42 -28.90 7.73
CA ASP A 66 -9.53 -29.62 8.34
C ASP A 66 -10.72 -29.67 7.36
N PRO A 67 -11.14 -30.87 6.88
CA PRO A 67 -12.26 -30.99 5.97
C PRO A 67 -13.60 -30.60 6.61
N GLN A 68 -13.72 -30.60 7.92
CA GLN A 68 -14.92 -30.22 8.66
C GLN A 68 -15.02 -28.71 8.90
N GLN A 69 -13.91 -27.99 8.76
CA GLN A 69 -13.91 -26.54 8.91
C GLN A 69 -14.71 -25.88 7.81
N PRO A 70 -15.69 -25.01 8.13
CA PRO A 70 -16.47 -24.31 7.13
C PRO A 70 -15.57 -23.40 6.27
N LYS A 71 -15.83 -23.39 4.97
CA LYS A 71 -15.02 -22.62 4.01
C LYS A 71 -15.66 -21.27 3.72
N CYS A 72 -14.82 -20.25 3.56
CA CYS A 72 -15.25 -18.93 3.13
C CYS A 72 -14.28 -18.42 2.06
N TYR A 73 -14.81 -18.04 0.91
CA TYR A 73 -14.06 -17.43 -0.17
C TYR A 73 -14.43 -15.96 -0.28
N ILE A 74 -13.43 -15.09 -0.20
CA ILE A 74 -13.58 -13.65 -0.30
C ILE A 74 -12.68 -13.18 -1.43
N LEU A 75 -13.27 -12.56 -2.43
CA LEU A 75 -12.56 -12.09 -3.61
C LEU A 75 -12.74 -10.58 -3.75
N ASP A 76 -11.62 -9.88 -3.80
CA ASP A 76 -11.57 -8.48 -4.18
C ASP A 76 -11.44 -8.33 -5.69
N MET A 77 -11.89 -7.20 -6.22
CA MET A 77 -11.56 -6.83 -7.59
C MET A 77 -10.07 -6.53 -7.67
N PHE A 78 -9.36 -7.30 -8.49
CA PHE A 78 -7.93 -7.13 -8.65
C PHE A 78 -7.60 -5.75 -9.22
N PRO A 79 -6.64 -5.03 -8.65
CA PRO A 79 -6.24 -3.74 -9.17
C PRO A 79 -5.51 -3.91 -10.50
N TYR A 80 -5.65 -2.92 -11.36
CA TYR A 80 -4.82 -2.78 -12.53
C TYR A 80 -3.50 -2.09 -12.11
N PRO A 81 -2.33 -2.76 -12.22
CA PRO A 81 -1.07 -2.22 -11.71
C PRO A 81 -0.50 -1.19 -12.69
N SER A 82 -1.06 0.00 -12.69
CA SER A 82 -0.65 1.11 -13.53
C SER A 82 -0.05 2.26 -12.72
N GLY A 83 0.89 2.99 -13.31
CA GLY A 83 1.40 4.25 -12.79
C GLY A 83 2.07 4.15 -11.40
N ASP A 84 1.73 5.09 -10.52
CA ASP A 84 2.46 5.33 -9.29
C ASP A 84 2.06 4.46 -8.09
N GLY A 85 1.15 3.51 -8.28
CA GLY A 85 0.68 2.62 -7.23
C GLY A 85 -0.79 2.83 -6.85
N LEU A 86 -1.16 2.37 -5.66
CA LEU A 86 -2.53 2.45 -5.16
C LEU A 86 -2.97 3.90 -4.95
N HIS A 87 -4.15 4.25 -5.42
CA HIS A 87 -4.84 5.47 -5.01
C HIS A 87 -5.84 5.16 -3.88
N ILE A 88 -6.35 6.20 -3.21
CA ILE A 88 -7.23 6.07 -2.04
C ILE A 88 -8.51 5.24 -2.28
N GLY A 89 -8.95 5.13 -3.54
CA GLY A 89 -10.10 4.32 -3.91
C GLY A 89 -9.88 2.81 -3.73
N HIS A 90 -8.67 2.31 -3.92
CA HIS A 90 -8.35 0.89 -3.74
C HIS A 90 -8.56 0.42 -2.30
N PRO A 91 -7.90 1.02 -1.28
CA PRO A 91 -8.07 0.60 0.10
C PRO A 91 -9.51 0.67 0.60
N LYS A 92 -10.34 1.55 0.06
CA LYS A 92 -11.73 1.70 0.49
C LYS A 92 -12.52 0.39 0.36
N GLY A 93 -12.38 -0.33 -0.75
CA GLY A 93 -13.00 -1.64 -0.93
C GLY A 93 -12.29 -2.74 -0.13
N TYR A 94 -10.96 -2.77 -0.24
CA TYR A 94 -10.13 -3.82 0.35
C TYR A 94 -10.16 -3.86 1.88
N ILE A 95 -10.34 -2.71 2.55
CA ILE A 95 -10.50 -2.67 4.00
C ILE A 95 -11.79 -3.37 4.43
N ALA A 96 -12.87 -3.22 3.68
CA ALA A 96 -14.14 -3.87 4.02
C ALA A 96 -14.06 -5.39 3.91
N SER A 97 -13.49 -5.92 2.83
CA SER A 97 -13.26 -7.35 2.63
C SER A 97 -12.24 -7.93 3.60
N ASP A 98 -11.20 -7.16 3.95
CA ASP A 98 -10.21 -7.54 4.95
C ASP A 98 -10.83 -7.68 6.35
N ILE A 99 -11.65 -6.73 6.78
CA ILE A 99 -12.39 -6.81 8.05
C ILE A 99 -13.27 -8.06 8.08
N TYR A 100 -14.00 -8.33 6.99
CA TYR A 100 -14.86 -9.50 6.89
C TYR A 100 -14.05 -10.79 6.89
N SER A 101 -12.93 -10.83 6.20
CA SER A 101 -11.99 -11.96 6.17
C SER A 101 -11.49 -12.31 7.58
N ARG A 102 -11.00 -11.30 8.32
CA ARG A 102 -10.54 -11.47 9.70
C ARG A 102 -11.67 -11.95 10.63
N TYR A 103 -12.85 -11.36 10.49
CA TYR A 103 -14.02 -11.77 11.25
C TYR A 103 -14.38 -13.26 11.01
N LYS A 104 -14.36 -13.72 9.75
CA LYS A 104 -14.61 -15.11 9.41
C LYS A 104 -13.53 -16.06 9.96
N ARG A 105 -12.25 -15.67 9.90
CA ARG A 105 -11.18 -16.45 10.55
C ARG A 105 -11.39 -16.57 12.05
N MET A 106 -11.78 -15.49 12.74
CA MET A 106 -12.09 -15.53 14.17
C MET A 106 -13.30 -16.39 14.51
N GLN A 107 -14.22 -16.62 13.57
CA GLN A 107 -15.32 -17.56 13.69
C GLN A 107 -14.93 -19.01 13.39
N GLY A 108 -13.67 -19.30 13.09
CA GLY A 108 -13.19 -20.65 12.81
C GLY A 108 -13.36 -21.10 11.35
N PHE A 109 -13.63 -20.21 10.41
CA PHE A 109 -13.67 -20.56 8.99
C PHE A 109 -12.27 -20.74 8.41
N ASN A 110 -12.11 -21.70 7.49
CA ASN A 110 -11.00 -21.74 6.56
C ASN A 110 -11.26 -20.70 5.45
N VAL A 111 -10.56 -19.58 5.53
CA VAL A 111 -10.82 -18.41 4.67
C VAL A 111 -9.80 -18.32 3.57
N LEU A 112 -10.25 -18.42 2.32
CA LEU A 112 -9.48 -18.08 1.14
C LEU A 112 -9.73 -16.61 0.78
N HIS A 113 -8.70 -15.79 0.95
CA HIS A 113 -8.71 -14.36 0.61
C HIS A 113 -7.46 -14.05 -0.23
N PRO A 114 -7.47 -14.35 -1.53
CA PRO A 114 -6.34 -14.12 -2.42
C PRO A 114 -6.30 -12.66 -2.87
N MET A 115 -5.13 -12.23 -3.34
CA MET A 115 -4.95 -11.02 -4.11
C MET A 115 -4.37 -11.36 -5.47
N GLY A 116 -4.63 -10.51 -6.44
CA GLY A 116 -4.05 -10.62 -7.76
C GLY A 116 -3.93 -9.27 -8.44
N PHE A 117 -3.44 -9.31 -9.68
CA PHE A 117 -3.25 -8.12 -10.50
C PHE A 117 -3.81 -8.36 -11.89
N ASP A 118 -4.73 -7.49 -12.31
CA ASP A 118 -5.18 -7.44 -13.69
C ASP A 118 -4.14 -6.68 -14.51
N SER A 119 -3.21 -7.43 -15.08
CA SER A 119 -1.94 -6.90 -15.55
C SER A 119 -1.79 -6.85 -17.08
N PHE A 120 -2.84 -7.16 -17.83
CA PHE A 120 -2.92 -6.87 -19.27
C PHE A 120 -3.54 -5.49 -19.51
N GLY A 121 -3.09 -4.79 -20.56
CA GLY A 121 -3.80 -3.65 -21.08
C GLY A 121 -2.93 -2.52 -21.60
N LEU A 122 -3.57 -1.62 -22.36
CA LEU A 122 -2.96 -0.51 -23.07
C LEU A 122 -2.11 0.44 -22.19
N PRO A 123 -2.49 0.78 -20.95
CA PRO A 123 -1.64 1.65 -20.13
C PRO A 123 -0.26 1.10 -19.82
N ALA A 124 -0.13 -0.22 -19.60
CA ALA A 124 1.18 -0.85 -19.37
C ALA A 124 2.02 -0.83 -20.66
N GLU A 125 1.38 -1.05 -21.80
CA GLU A 125 2.04 -1.01 -23.10
C GLU A 125 2.50 0.40 -23.47
N GLN A 126 1.65 1.42 -23.24
CA GLN A 126 2.01 2.82 -23.47
C GLN A 126 3.18 3.24 -22.58
N TYR A 127 3.14 2.92 -21.30
CA TYR A 127 4.25 3.19 -20.39
C TYR A 127 5.55 2.54 -20.87
N ALA A 128 5.48 1.30 -21.34
CA ALA A 128 6.63 0.58 -21.86
C ALA A 128 7.22 1.24 -23.11
N VAL A 129 6.38 1.72 -24.01
CA VAL A 129 6.81 2.45 -25.22
C VAL A 129 7.45 3.81 -24.84
N GLU A 130 6.81 4.58 -23.96
CA GLU A 130 7.32 5.89 -23.52
C GLU A 130 8.68 5.80 -22.83
N HIS A 131 8.91 4.72 -22.07
CA HIS A 131 10.13 4.53 -21.31
C HIS A 131 11.14 3.60 -21.99
N ASN A 132 10.84 3.13 -23.21
CA ASN A 132 11.66 2.19 -23.98
C ASN A 132 12.07 0.94 -23.18
N VAL A 133 11.13 0.33 -22.51
CA VAL A 133 11.28 -0.91 -21.73
C VAL A 133 10.31 -1.98 -22.25
N HIS A 134 10.62 -3.24 -22.01
CA HIS A 134 9.67 -4.31 -22.35
C HIS A 134 8.42 -4.23 -21.44
N PRO A 135 7.19 -4.43 -21.96
CA PRO A 135 5.97 -4.34 -21.15
C PRO A 135 5.99 -5.20 -19.89
N SER A 136 6.52 -6.42 -19.96
CA SER A 136 6.59 -7.30 -18.77
C SER A 136 7.45 -6.72 -17.64
N VAL A 137 8.55 -6.02 -17.97
CA VAL A 137 9.42 -5.38 -16.96
C VAL A 137 8.70 -4.25 -16.27
N ALA A 138 7.98 -3.44 -17.04
CA ALA A 138 7.17 -2.35 -16.49
C ALA A 138 6.05 -2.90 -15.59
N THR A 139 5.36 -3.94 -16.05
CA THR A 139 4.26 -4.60 -15.34
C THR A 139 4.72 -5.21 -14.01
N GLU A 140 5.80 -6.00 -14.01
CA GLU A 140 6.32 -6.62 -12.78
C GLU A 140 6.75 -5.57 -11.76
N LYS A 141 7.42 -4.49 -12.19
CA LYS A 141 7.78 -3.38 -11.32
C LYS A 141 6.55 -2.71 -10.68
N SER A 142 5.47 -2.59 -11.44
CA SER A 142 4.23 -2.02 -10.91
C SER A 142 3.54 -2.99 -9.94
N ILE A 143 3.51 -4.29 -10.25
CA ILE A 143 3.00 -5.34 -9.36
C ILE A 143 3.75 -5.33 -8.02
N ASP A 144 5.08 -5.30 -8.05
CA ASP A 144 5.91 -5.25 -6.84
C ASP A 144 5.53 -4.05 -5.97
N ARG A 145 5.37 -2.87 -6.57
CA ARG A 145 4.97 -1.65 -5.85
C ARG A 145 3.59 -1.79 -5.22
N TYR A 146 2.62 -2.32 -5.95
CA TYR A 146 1.26 -2.53 -5.43
C TYR A 146 1.25 -3.55 -4.29
N ARG A 147 2.00 -4.65 -4.44
CA ARG A 147 2.17 -5.67 -3.39
C ARG A 147 2.76 -5.06 -2.13
N ASP A 148 3.85 -4.30 -2.24
CA ASP A 148 4.49 -3.63 -1.11
C ASP A 148 3.52 -2.69 -0.39
N GLN A 149 2.72 -1.93 -1.13
CA GLN A 149 1.72 -1.02 -0.55
C GLN A 149 0.60 -1.77 0.16
N LEU A 150 0.09 -2.87 -0.40
CA LEU A 150 -0.93 -3.70 0.23
C LEU A 150 -0.39 -4.41 1.49
N GLN A 151 0.84 -4.88 1.45
CA GLN A 151 1.54 -5.44 2.60
C GLN A 151 1.81 -4.37 3.67
N PHE A 152 2.14 -3.15 3.25
CA PHE A 152 2.29 -2.01 4.18
C PHE A 152 0.98 -1.69 4.91
N LEU A 153 -0.16 -1.80 4.25
CA LEU A 153 -1.48 -1.66 4.86
C LEU A 153 -1.83 -2.83 5.79
N GLY A 154 -1.07 -3.93 5.75
CA GLY A 154 -1.28 -5.10 6.60
C GLY A 154 -2.50 -5.93 6.25
N MET A 155 -2.93 -5.93 5.00
CA MET A 155 -4.07 -6.70 4.52
C MET A 155 -3.87 -8.20 4.72
N SER A 156 -4.94 -8.92 5.07
CA SER A 156 -4.92 -10.35 5.40
C SER A 156 -5.07 -11.26 4.18
N TYR A 157 -4.30 -10.96 3.13
CA TYR A 157 -4.27 -11.77 1.92
C TYR A 157 -3.41 -13.02 2.07
N ASP A 158 -3.81 -14.08 1.38
CA ASP A 158 -2.98 -15.26 1.15
C ASP A 158 -2.02 -15.01 -0.03
N TRP A 159 -0.84 -14.50 0.28
CA TRP A 159 0.17 -14.13 -0.72
C TRP A 159 0.76 -15.33 -1.48
N ASP A 160 0.66 -16.55 -0.93
CA ASP A 160 1.06 -17.76 -1.66
C ASP A 160 0.12 -18.07 -2.85
N ARG A 161 -1.02 -17.38 -2.92
CA ARG A 161 -2.02 -17.50 -3.98
C ARG A 161 -2.18 -16.23 -4.79
N GLU A 162 -1.14 -15.41 -4.82
CA GLU A 162 -1.11 -14.23 -5.67
C GLU A 162 -1.15 -14.62 -7.14
N ILE A 163 -1.99 -13.91 -7.91
CA ILE A 163 -2.19 -14.10 -9.33
C ILE A 163 -1.79 -12.84 -10.09
N ALA A 164 -1.20 -12.99 -11.27
CA ALA A 164 -1.10 -11.90 -12.25
C ALA A 164 -1.62 -12.40 -13.59
N THR A 165 -2.62 -11.74 -14.15
CA THR A 165 -3.32 -12.20 -15.36
C THR A 165 -2.39 -12.27 -16.58
N SER A 166 -1.27 -11.52 -16.57
CA SER A 166 -0.25 -11.53 -17.62
C SER A 166 0.78 -12.66 -17.52
N ARG A 167 0.71 -13.50 -16.48
CA ARG A 167 1.58 -14.67 -16.36
C ARG A 167 1.04 -15.81 -17.22
N PRO A 168 1.91 -16.46 -18.05
CA PRO A 168 1.47 -17.53 -18.95
C PRO A 168 0.63 -18.62 -18.29
N ASP A 169 0.96 -19.01 -17.05
CA ASP A 169 0.24 -20.03 -16.28
C ASP A 169 -1.27 -19.75 -16.09
N TYR A 170 -1.71 -18.51 -16.38
CA TYR A 170 -3.10 -18.07 -16.19
C TYR A 170 -3.84 -17.76 -17.48
N TYR A 171 -3.16 -17.72 -18.65
CA TYR A 171 -3.83 -17.43 -19.92
C TYR A 171 -3.55 -18.47 -21.03
N GLU A 172 -2.68 -19.45 -20.82
CA GLU A 172 -2.49 -20.62 -21.67
C GLU A 172 -3.41 -21.76 -21.26
#